data_f98dfc404d4902c65436563c8f92930b
#
_entry.id   f98dfc404d4902c65436563c8f92930b
#
_cell.length_a   1.000
_cell.length_b   1.000
_cell.length_c   1.000
_cell.angle_alpha   90.00
_cell.angle_beta   90.00
_cell.angle_gamma   90.00
#
_symmetry.space_group_name_H-M   'P 1'
#
loop_
_entity.id
_entity.type
_entity.pdbx_description
1 polymer ?
#
loop_
_entity_poly.entity_id
_entity_poly.type
_entity_poly.pdbx_seq_one_letter_code
_entity_poly.pdbx_strand_id
1 'polypeptide(L)'
;WFQCRRWLCVEFLTMKKLMIGLLSLACVFSAQSADRLVVAGGSLSELVYAMGVGNRVVGVDETTSYPPETAALPHIGYWKQLSSEGILSLHPDSFITWQDAGPQIVLDQLRAQKVNVVTLPRVPATVEQMYANIRELAQTLRIREQGETLIDRIRQRLDRVQHNVAAKNAPVKAMFILSAGGSAPQVAGKGSVADAIMTLAGAQNVATHAQYKSYSAESLIAANPEVIVVTSQMVDGGLARLSAIAGITHTAAWKNQRIVAVDQALILGMGPRVTDAVEALHQQFWPH
;
A
#
# COMPACT_ATOMS: atom_id res chain seq x y z
N TRP A 1 79.36 -16.91 -22.67
CA TRP A 1 78.25 -17.84 -22.94
C TRP A 1 77.41 -18.23 -21.68
N PHE A 2 77.78 -17.73 -20.50
CA PHE A 2 77.11 -18.06 -19.25
C PHE A 2 76.21 -16.98 -18.65
N GLN A 3 76.11 -15.80 -19.26
CA GLN A 3 75.32 -14.66 -18.73
C GLN A 3 73.94 -14.52 -19.32
N CYS A 4 73.59 -15.19 -20.42
CA CYS A 4 72.29 -15.03 -21.10
C CYS A 4 71.13 -15.87 -20.53
N ARG A 5 71.37 -16.85 -19.66
CA ARG A 5 70.34 -17.74 -19.13
C ARG A 5 69.72 -17.26 -17.81
N ARG A 6 70.27 -16.26 -17.16
CA ARG A 6 69.83 -15.80 -15.83
C ARG A 6 68.70 -14.73 -15.91
N TRP A 7 68.57 -14.04 -17.04
CA TRP A 7 67.57 -12.99 -17.21
C TRP A 7 66.18 -13.55 -17.60
N LEU A 8 66.11 -14.60 -18.34
CA LEU A 8 64.83 -15.19 -18.74
C LEU A 8 64.06 -15.90 -17.63
N CYS A 9 64.74 -16.39 -16.59
CA CYS A 9 64.07 -17.04 -15.46
C CYS A 9 63.44 -16.05 -14.45
N VAL A 10 63.96 -14.83 -14.34
CA VAL A 10 63.47 -13.84 -13.38
C VAL A 10 62.18 -13.15 -13.90
N GLU A 11 62.09 -12.92 -15.20
CA GLU A 11 60.86 -12.32 -15.79
C GLU A 11 59.69 -13.30 -15.79
N PHE A 12 59.92 -14.60 -15.99
CA PHE A 12 58.86 -15.61 -15.94
C PHE A 12 58.29 -15.83 -14.53
N LEU A 13 59.08 -15.66 -13.49
CA LEU A 13 58.60 -15.75 -12.11
C LEU A 13 57.84 -14.52 -11.65
N THR A 14 58.21 -13.33 -12.13
CA THR A 14 57.48 -12.08 -11.81
C THR A 14 56.14 -11.97 -12.55
N MET A 15 56.09 -12.40 -13.79
CA MET A 15 54.82 -12.48 -14.53
C MET A 15 53.84 -13.50 -13.95
N LYS A 16 54.30 -14.70 -13.51
CA LYS A 16 53.43 -15.67 -12.82
C LYS A 16 52.88 -15.12 -11.49
N LYS A 17 53.67 -14.38 -10.71
CA LYS A 17 53.23 -13.77 -9.44
C LYS A 17 52.24 -12.61 -9.70
N LEU A 18 52.39 -11.85 -10.78
CA LEU A 18 51.44 -10.80 -11.17
C LEU A 18 50.10 -11.38 -11.66
N MET A 19 50.11 -12.46 -12.43
CA MET A 19 48.89 -13.14 -12.87
C MET A 19 48.10 -13.80 -11.73
N ILE A 20 48.78 -14.36 -10.73
CA ILE A 20 48.12 -14.97 -9.57
C ILE A 20 47.54 -13.86 -8.65
N GLY A 21 48.14 -12.68 -8.58
CA GLY A 21 47.64 -11.52 -7.86
C GLY A 21 46.39 -10.89 -8.51
N LEU A 22 46.25 -10.92 -9.86
CA LEU A 22 45.07 -10.43 -10.55
C LEU A 22 43.90 -11.43 -10.49
N LEU A 23 44.16 -12.73 -10.40
CA LEU A 23 43.11 -13.76 -10.32
C LEU A 23 42.49 -13.82 -8.91
N SER A 24 43.18 -13.37 -7.88
CA SER A 24 42.63 -13.35 -6.50
C SER A 24 41.79 -12.10 -6.17
N LEU A 25 41.80 -11.08 -7.03
CA LEU A 25 41.00 -9.87 -6.84
C LEU A 25 39.63 -9.95 -7.55
N ALA A 26 39.41 -11.01 -8.36
CA ALA A 26 38.17 -11.19 -9.12
C ALA A 26 37.10 -12.02 -8.38
N CYS A 27 37.32 -12.44 -7.14
CA CYS A 27 36.42 -13.36 -6.42
C CYS A 27 35.76 -12.77 -5.17
N VAL A 28 35.43 -11.48 -5.13
CA VAL A 28 34.58 -10.94 -4.05
C VAL A 28 33.49 -10.03 -4.63
N PHE A 29 32.89 -10.40 -5.73
CA PHE A 29 31.49 -10.07 -5.96
C PHE A 29 30.69 -11.21 -5.30
N SER A 30 30.53 -11.13 -3.99
CA SER A 30 29.41 -11.81 -3.35
C SER A 30 28.17 -11.26 -4.05
N ALA A 31 27.58 -12.06 -4.95
CA ALA A 31 26.24 -11.83 -5.37
C ALA A 31 25.40 -11.82 -4.09
N GLN A 32 25.16 -10.64 -3.55
CA GLN A 32 24.25 -10.45 -2.44
C GLN A 32 22.92 -10.90 -3.01
N SER A 33 22.51 -12.12 -2.67
CA SER A 33 21.18 -12.61 -3.02
C SER A 33 20.21 -11.52 -2.58
N ALA A 34 19.44 -11.00 -3.51
CA ALA A 34 18.44 -10.00 -3.16
C ALA A 34 17.50 -10.63 -2.13
N ASP A 35 17.25 -9.94 -1.00
CA ASP A 35 16.37 -10.43 0.04
C ASP A 35 15.03 -10.86 -0.55
N ARG A 36 14.57 -12.03 -0.20
CA ARG A 36 13.27 -12.58 -0.64
C ARG A 36 12.19 -12.08 0.29
N LEU A 37 11.27 -11.29 -0.23
CA LEU A 37 10.21 -10.65 0.53
C LEU A 37 8.87 -11.34 0.28
N VAL A 38 8.16 -11.69 1.35
CA VAL A 38 6.74 -11.99 1.29
C VAL A 38 6.00 -10.87 2.00
N VAL A 39 5.01 -10.28 1.33
CA VAL A 39 4.30 -9.10 1.81
C VAL A 39 2.81 -9.40 1.91
N ALA A 40 2.26 -9.28 3.11
CA ALA A 40 0.84 -9.47 3.40
C ALA A 40 0.19 -8.15 3.82
N GLY A 41 -0.55 -7.58 2.89
CA GLY A 41 -1.21 -6.27 2.98
C GLY A 41 -1.03 -5.48 1.69
N GLY A 42 -2.12 -5.23 0.96
CA GLY A 42 -2.08 -4.61 -0.38
C GLY A 42 -1.36 -3.28 -0.40
N SER A 43 -1.64 -2.38 0.55
CA SER A 43 -0.94 -1.08 0.64
C SER A 43 0.55 -1.23 0.96
N LEU A 44 0.95 -2.24 1.74
CA LEU A 44 2.37 -2.51 2.03
C LEU A 44 3.09 -3.01 0.78
N SER A 45 2.46 -3.91 0.02
CA SER A 45 2.99 -4.37 -1.26
C SER A 45 3.20 -3.19 -2.20
N GLU A 46 2.22 -2.30 -2.32
CA GLU A 46 2.33 -1.10 -3.14
C GLU A 46 3.49 -0.18 -2.70
N LEU A 47 3.73 -0.02 -1.39
CA LEU A 47 4.86 0.75 -0.87
C LEU A 47 6.20 0.14 -1.29
N VAL A 48 6.36 -1.18 -1.18
CA VAL A 48 7.57 -1.90 -1.59
C VAL A 48 7.85 -1.70 -3.08
N TYR A 49 6.82 -1.83 -3.92
CA TYR A 49 6.94 -1.60 -5.36
C TYR A 49 7.23 -0.13 -5.69
N ALA A 50 6.56 0.81 -5.03
CA ALA A 50 6.75 2.24 -5.22
C ALA A 50 8.16 2.74 -4.84
N MET A 51 8.84 2.04 -3.92
CA MET A 51 10.24 2.28 -3.57
C MET A 51 11.24 1.58 -4.51
N GLY A 52 10.77 0.87 -5.55
CA GLY A 52 11.62 0.30 -6.59
C GLY A 52 12.26 -1.06 -6.26
N VAL A 53 11.78 -1.76 -5.24
CA VAL A 53 12.30 -3.07 -4.83
C VAL A 53 11.28 -4.20 -4.97
N GLY A 54 10.28 -4.01 -5.81
CA GLY A 54 9.27 -5.02 -6.12
C GLY A 54 9.84 -6.32 -6.69
N ASN A 55 10.99 -6.27 -7.33
CA ASN A 55 11.71 -7.45 -7.83
C ASN A 55 12.19 -8.41 -6.73
N ARG A 56 12.20 -7.98 -5.47
CA ARG A 56 12.49 -8.82 -4.31
C ARG A 56 11.26 -9.56 -3.78
N VAL A 57 10.05 -9.18 -4.18
CA VAL A 57 8.80 -9.77 -3.71
C VAL A 57 8.58 -11.11 -4.38
N VAL A 58 8.43 -12.16 -3.59
CA VAL A 58 8.24 -13.55 -4.04
C VAL A 58 6.86 -14.10 -3.70
N GLY A 59 6.05 -13.37 -2.95
CA GLY A 59 4.68 -13.71 -2.62
C GLY A 59 3.95 -12.55 -1.99
N VAL A 60 2.64 -12.50 -2.21
CA VAL A 60 1.74 -11.46 -1.73
C VAL A 60 0.47 -12.07 -1.15
N ASP A 61 -0.32 -11.30 -0.42
CA ASP A 61 -1.61 -11.72 0.09
C ASP A 61 -2.76 -11.41 -0.89
N GLU A 62 -3.96 -11.87 -0.57
CA GLU A 62 -5.17 -11.70 -1.42
C GLU A 62 -5.61 -10.24 -1.56
N THR A 63 -5.19 -9.34 -0.66
CA THR A 63 -5.53 -7.91 -0.74
C THR A 63 -4.65 -7.14 -1.72
N THR A 64 -3.59 -7.76 -2.22
CA THR A 64 -2.67 -7.16 -3.18
C THR A 64 -3.22 -7.28 -4.61
N SER A 65 -3.59 -6.15 -5.20
CA SER A 65 -4.10 -6.07 -6.58
C SER A 65 -3.30 -5.15 -7.49
N TYR A 66 -2.31 -4.45 -6.93
CA TYR A 66 -1.47 -3.50 -7.64
C TYR A 66 -0.02 -3.55 -7.15
N PRO A 67 1.00 -3.36 -8.01
CA PRO A 67 0.86 -3.20 -9.47
C PRO A 67 0.43 -4.51 -10.17
N PRO A 68 0.01 -4.46 -11.45
CA PRO A 68 -0.57 -5.63 -12.15
C PRO A 68 0.31 -6.87 -12.17
N GLU A 69 1.64 -6.70 -12.18
CA GLU A 69 2.61 -7.80 -12.15
C GLU A 69 2.50 -8.67 -10.89
N THR A 70 1.92 -8.17 -9.81
CA THR A 70 1.71 -8.95 -8.57
C THR A 70 0.74 -10.11 -8.77
N ALA A 71 -0.14 -10.05 -9.77
CA ALA A 71 -1.06 -11.13 -10.10
C ALA A 71 -0.37 -12.45 -10.51
N ALA A 72 0.89 -12.36 -10.98
CA ALA A 72 1.70 -13.53 -11.34
C ALA A 72 2.44 -14.17 -10.15
N LEU A 73 2.43 -13.52 -8.99
CA LEU A 73 3.09 -14.02 -7.79
C LEU A 73 2.21 -15.03 -7.03
N PRO A 74 2.80 -15.95 -6.27
CA PRO A 74 2.07 -16.77 -5.32
C PRO A 74 1.28 -15.92 -4.32
N HIS A 75 0.01 -16.26 -4.12
CA HIS A 75 -0.86 -15.65 -3.12
C HIS A 75 -0.92 -16.54 -1.88
N ILE A 76 -0.62 -15.97 -0.71
CA ILE A 76 -0.49 -16.69 0.57
C ILE A 76 -1.76 -16.65 1.43
N GLY A 77 -2.90 -16.27 0.86
CA GLY A 77 -4.17 -16.09 1.55
C GLY A 77 -4.35 -14.69 2.13
N TYR A 78 -5.28 -14.55 3.07
CA TYR A 78 -5.65 -13.26 3.68
C TYR A 78 -4.79 -12.97 4.91
N TRP A 79 -4.28 -11.75 5.05
CA TRP A 79 -3.35 -11.37 6.11
C TRP A 79 -3.87 -11.56 7.56
N LYS A 80 -5.18 -11.69 7.76
CA LYS A 80 -5.77 -12.07 9.07
C LYS A 80 -5.96 -13.57 9.27
N GLN A 81 -5.71 -14.37 8.23
CA GLN A 81 -5.91 -15.83 8.23
C GLN A 81 -4.71 -16.52 7.58
N LEU A 82 -3.51 -16.15 8.04
CA LEU A 82 -2.25 -16.63 7.48
C LEU A 82 -1.99 -18.10 7.80
N SER A 83 -1.19 -18.75 6.93
CA SER A 83 -0.62 -20.08 7.14
C SER A 83 0.91 -19.99 7.07
N SER A 84 1.59 -20.53 8.09
CA SER A 84 3.05 -20.58 8.11
C SER A 84 3.62 -21.46 7.01
N GLU A 85 2.96 -22.56 6.65
CA GLU A 85 3.39 -23.46 5.58
C GLU A 85 3.43 -22.76 4.24
N GLY A 86 2.36 -22.05 3.87
CA GLY A 86 2.29 -21.30 2.61
C GLY A 86 3.37 -20.24 2.51
N ILE A 87 3.65 -19.52 3.60
CA ILE A 87 4.68 -18.48 3.64
C ILE A 87 6.08 -19.10 3.56
N LEU A 88 6.37 -20.12 4.37
CA LEU A 88 7.69 -20.77 4.44
C LEU A 88 8.05 -21.52 3.15
N SER A 89 7.07 -22.01 2.39
CA SER A 89 7.30 -22.66 1.09
C SER A 89 7.96 -21.72 0.07
N LEU A 90 7.83 -20.41 0.26
CA LEU A 90 8.44 -19.39 -0.59
C LEU A 90 9.87 -19.03 -0.16
N HIS A 91 10.36 -19.61 0.93
CA HIS A 91 11.70 -19.35 1.48
C HIS A 91 12.01 -17.85 1.64
N PRO A 92 11.17 -17.07 2.38
CA PRO A 92 11.39 -15.65 2.56
C PRO A 92 12.53 -15.37 3.56
N ASP A 93 13.32 -14.33 3.28
CA ASP A 93 14.23 -13.75 4.26
C ASP A 93 13.47 -12.81 5.20
N SER A 94 12.48 -12.10 4.67
CA SER A 94 11.61 -11.21 5.44
C SER A 94 10.14 -11.41 5.09
N PHE A 95 9.30 -11.31 6.12
CA PHE A 95 7.84 -11.28 6.03
C PHE A 95 7.32 -9.94 6.55
N ILE A 96 6.67 -9.18 5.70
CA ILE A 96 6.18 -7.83 5.99
C ILE A 96 4.65 -7.87 6.07
N THR A 97 4.09 -7.37 7.17
CA THR A 97 2.64 -7.36 7.35
C THR A 97 2.19 -6.28 8.34
N TRP A 98 0.89 -6.24 8.62
CA TRP A 98 0.31 -5.34 9.62
C TRP A 98 0.48 -5.88 11.05
N GLN A 99 0.50 -4.98 12.05
CA GLN A 99 0.61 -5.36 13.46
C GLN A 99 -0.56 -6.22 13.93
N ASP A 100 -1.75 -6.04 13.34
CA ASP A 100 -2.95 -6.79 13.63
C ASP A 100 -3.17 -8.00 12.68
N ALA A 101 -2.12 -8.42 11.97
CA ALA A 101 -2.13 -9.65 11.19
C ALA A 101 -2.20 -10.89 12.07
N GLY A 102 -2.74 -11.97 11.53
CA GLY A 102 -2.90 -13.16 12.34
C GLY A 102 -3.15 -14.45 11.56
N PRO A 103 -3.24 -15.55 12.31
CA PRO A 103 -3.12 -15.66 13.78
C PRO A 103 -1.68 -15.43 14.27
N GLN A 104 -1.54 -14.90 15.49
CA GLN A 104 -0.23 -14.56 16.08
C GLN A 104 0.75 -15.74 16.10
N ILE A 105 0.24 -16.95 16.30
CA ILE A 105 1.07 -18.17 16.30
C ILE A 105 1.83 -18.36 14.99
N VAL A 106 1.27 -17.91 13.86
CA VAL A 106 1.95 -17.99 12.55
C VAL A 106 3.16 -17.05 12.53
N LEU A 107 3.02 -15.82 13.03
CA LEU A 107 4.13 -14.87 13.11
C LEU A 107 5.25 -15.40 14.01
N ASP A 108 4.90 -16.05 15.09
CA ASP A 108 5.87 -16.66 16.03
C ASP A 108 6.58 -17.86 15.39
N GLN A 109 5.87 -18.69 14.61
CA GLN A 109 6.46 -19.78 13.84
C GLN A 109 7.46 -19.27 12.79
N LEU A 110 7.12 -18.19 12.07
CA LEU A 110 8.04 -17.57 11.11
C LEU A 110 9.34 -17.08 11.79
N ARG A 111 9.22 -16.41 12.94
CA ARG A 111 10.38 -15.96 13.74
C ARG A 111 11.24 -17.15 14.21
N ALA A 112 10.60 -18.24 14.64
CA ALA A 112 11.31 -19.47 15.05
C ALA A 112 12.10 -20.09 13.89
N GLN A 113 11.64 -19.91 12.64
CA GLN A 113 12.34 -20.30 11.42
C GLN A 113 13.34 -19.24 10.91
N LYS A 114 13.64 -18.23 11.73
CA LYS A 114 14.59 -17.13 11.43
C LYS A 114 14.17 -16.20 10.29
N VAL A 115 12.89 -16.19 9.94
CA VAL A 115 12.34 -15.17 9.05
C VAL A 115 12.28 -13.85 9.80
N ASN A 116 12.77 -12.77 9.18
CA ASN A 116 12.66 -11.43 9.73
C ASN A 116 11.20 -10.94 9.57
N VAL A 117 10.42 -10.98 10.65
CA VAL A 117 9.00 -10.56 10.64
C VAL A 117 8.91 -9.08 10.98
N VAL A 118 8.50 -8.29 10.01
CA VAL A 118 8.28 -6.84 10.12
C VAL A 118 6.79 -6.56 10.20
N THR A 119 6.35 -5.97 11.30
CA THR A 119 4.93 -5.62 11.49
C THR A 119 4.77 -4.11 11.64
N LEU A 120 3.88 -3.53 10.84
CA LEU A 120 3.67 -2.09 10.76
C LEU A 120 2.27 -1.69 11.24
N PRO A 121 2.11 -0.54 11.91
CA PRO A 121 0.81 -0.08 12.35
C PRO A 121 -0.05 0.37 11.17
N ARG A 122 -1.31 -0.07 11.16
CA ARG A 122 -2.33 0.32 10.19
C ARG A 122 -3.21 1.47 10.71
N VAL A 123 -3.25 1.64 12.01
CA VAL A 123 -3.97 2.71 12.69
C VAL A 123 -3.00 3.53 13.56
N PRO A 124 -3.20 4.86 13.65
CA PRO A 124 -4.23 5.66 12.98
C PRO A 124 -4.03 5.70 11.46
N ALA A 125 -5.13 5.75 10.70
CA ALA A 125 -5.10 5.83 9.25
C ALA A 125 -4.81 7.30 8.81
N THR A 126 -3.56 7.71 8.96
CA THR A 126 -3.09 9.06 8.64
C THR A 126 -1.94 9.03 7.64
N VAL A 127 -1.72 10.13 6.95
CA VAL A 127 -0.58 10.31 6.04
C VAL A 127 0.74 10.26 6.81
N GLU A 128 0.78 10.83 8.01
CA GLU A 128 1.95 10.81 8.90
C GLU A 128 2.33 9.38 9.30
N GLN A 129 1.33 8.54 9.62
CA GLN A 129 1.58 7.13 9.92
C GLN A 129 2.09 6.38 8.68
N MET A 130 1.56 6.68 7.49
CA MET A 130 2.06 6.11 6.24
C MET A 130 3.53 6.53 6.01
N TYR A 131 3.90 7.78 6.25
CA TYR A 131 5.29 8.23 6.13
C TYR A 131 6.20 7.52 7.12
N ALA A 132 5.75 7.31 8.37
CA ALA A 132 6.49 6.53 9.35
C ALA A 132 6.70 5.08 8.88
N ASN A 133 5.68 4.45 8.33
CA ASN A 133 5.76 3.10 7.76
C ASN A 133 6.73 3.03 6.57
N ILE A 134 6.71 4.03 5.67
CA ILE A 134 7.66 4.12 4.55
C ILE A 134 9.10 4.18 5.09
N ARG A 135 9.38 5.00 6.10
CA ARG A 135 10.72 5.13 6.69
C ARG A 135 11.19 3.83 7.34
N GLU A 136 10.30 3.16 8.08
CA GLU A 136 10.62 1.88 8.72
C GLU A 136 10.91 0.79 7.70
N LEU A 137 10.06 0.66 6.65
CA LEU A 137 10.32 -0.25 5.54
C LEU A 137 11.62 0.08 4.81
N ALA A 138 11.83 1.34 4.47
CA ALA A 138 13.03 1.79 3.76
C ALA A 138 14.31 1.54 4.58
N GLN A 139 14.25 1.69 5.90
CA GLN A 139 15.35 1.34 6.78
C GLN A 139 15.59 -0.17 6.79
N THR A 140 14.56 -0.97 6.97
CA THR A 140 14.64 -2.44 7.00
C THR A 140 15.18 -3.00 5.67
N LEU A 141 14.72 -2.46 4.55
CA LEU A 141 15.12 -2.89 3.21
C LEU A 141 16.42 -2.23 2.72
N ARG A 142 17.04 -1.35 3.52
CA ARG A 142 18.28 -0.61 3.23
C ARG A 142 18.20 0.29 2.00
N ILE A 143 17.06 0.97 1.86
CA ILE A 143 16.73 1.86 0.74
C ILE A 143 16.18 3.21 1.24
N ARG A 144 16.83 3.82 2.22
CA ARG A 144 16.35 5.05 2.89
C ARG A 144 16.09 6.19 1.92
N GLU A 145 16.96 6.38 0.93
CA GLU A 145 16.85 7.45 -0.05
C GLU A 145 15.57 7.29 -0.90
N GLN A 146 15.27 6.06 -1.35
CA GLN A 146 14.04 5.76 -2.09
C GLN A 146 12.79 6.01 -1.24
N GLY A 147 12.86 5.71 0.07
CA GLY A 147 11.78 6.00 1.01
C GLY A 147 11.50 7.50 1.13
N GLU A 148 12.51 8.33 1.34
CA GLU A 148 12.32 9.79 1.43
C GLU A 148 11.88 10.37 0.07
N THR A 149 12.41 9.89 -1.04
CA THR A 149 11.96 10.29 -2.39
C THR A 149 10.47 9.99 -2.60
N LEU A 150 9.99 8.83 -2.15
CA LEU A 150 8.56 8.48 -2.22
C LEU A 150 7.72 9.43 -1.36
N ILE A 151 8.14 9.70 -0.12
CA ILE A 151 7.47 10.63 0.79
C ILE A 151 7.35 12.02 0.17
N ASP A 152 8.44 12.55 -0.37
CA ASP A 152 8.47 13.88 -0.97
C ASP A 152 7.53 13.97 -2.19
N ARG A 153 7.49 12.94 -3.01
CA ARG A 153 6.57 12.86 -4.16
C ARG A 153 5.10 12.86 -3.71
N ILE A 154 4.77 12.08 -2.69
CA ILE A 154 3.40 12.02 -2.13
C ILE A 154 3.05 13.39 -1.52
N ARG A 155 3.93 13.96 -0.71
CA ARG A 155 3.72 15.26 -0.05
C ARG A 155 3.44 16.36 -1.07
N GLN A 156 4.27 16.49 -2.09
CA GLN A 156 4.09 17.51 -3.14
C GLN A 156 2.74 17.40 -3.85
N ARG A 157 2.26 16.18 -4.10
CA ARG A 157 0.95 15.97 -4.72
C ARG A 157 -0.19 16.35 -3.78
N LEU A 158 -0.12 15.95 -2.51
CA LEU A 158 -1.12 16.31 -1.50
C LEU A 158 -1.15 17.82 -1.25
N ASP A 159 0.00 18.49 -1.17
CA ASP A 159 0.09 19.94 -0.97
C ASP A 159 -0.61 20.70 -2.10
N ARG A 160 -0.48 20.24 -3.36
CA ARG A 160 -1.23 20.84 -4.48
C ARG A 160 -2.74 20.74 -4.30
N VAL A 161 -3.24 19.59 -3.86
CA VAL A 161 -4.69 19.43 -3.61
C VAL A 161 -5.12 20.30 -2.44
N GLN A 162 -4.35 20.33 -1.34
CA GLN A 162 -4.65 21.17 -0.18
C GLN A 162 -4.67 22.67 -0.53
N HIS A 163 -3.80 23.10 -1.40
CA HIS A 163 -3.83 24.49 -1.90
C HIS A 163 -5.17 24.78 -2.62
N ASN A 164 -5.62 23.85 -3.47
CA ASN A 164 -6.90 23.98 -4.17
C ASN A 164 -8.11 23.91 -3.21
N VAL A 165 -8.04 23.03 -2.20
CA VAL A 165 -9.07 22.93 -1.14
C VAL A 165 -9.17 24.25 -0.36
N ALA A 166 -8.05 24.86 0.02
CA ALA A 166 -8.02 26.11 0.75
C ALA A 166 -8.67 27.29 -0.01
N ALA A 167 -8.74 27.20 -1.34
CA ALA A 167 -9.42 28.19 -2.19
C ALA A 167 -10.95 28.00 -2.27
N LYS A 168 -11.51 26.93 -1.66
CA LYS A 168 -12.95 26.68 -1.65
C LYS A 168 -13.63 27.33 -0.46
N ASN A 169 -14.84 27.82 -0.67
CA ASN A 169 -15.60 28.56 0.35
C ASN A 169 -16.09 27.67 1.50
N ALA A 170 -16.39 26.40 1.23
CA ALA A 170 -16.87 25.44 2.21
C ALA A 170 -16.52 24.00 1.80
N PRO A 171 -16.33 23.08 2.76
CA PRO A 171 -16.17 21.67 2.47
C PRO A 171 -17.46 21.06 1.93
N VAL A 172 -17.34 20.06 1.06
CA VAL A 172 -18.47 19.28 0.58
C VAL A 172 -18.86 18.27 1.67
N LYS A 173 -20.16 18.17 1.99
CA LYS A 173 -20.67 17.17 2.93
C LYS A 173 -20.76 15.80 2.26
N ALA A 174 -19.85 14.91 2.60
CA ALA A 174 -19.72 13.59 1.97
C ALA A 174 -19.86 12.45 2.98
N MET A 175 -20.22 11.28 2.45
CA MET A 175 -20.30 10.02 3.17
C MET A 175 -19.74 8.90 2.29
N PHE A 176 -18.88 8.03 2.84
CA PHE A 176 -18.48 6.80 2.18
C PHE A 176 -19.35 5.64 2.67
N ILE A 177 -19.91 4.92 1.72
CA ILE A 177 -20.76 3.75 1.98
C ILE A 177 -20.10 2.52 1.37
N LEU A 178 -19.94 1.48 2.18
CA LEU A 178 -19.54 0.15 1.77
C LEU A 178 -20.69 -0.81 2.03
N SER A 179 -21.15 -1.50 0.98
CA SER A 179 -22.21 -2.50 1.10
C SER A 179 -21.87 -3.72 0.26
N ALA A 180 -22.10 -4.89 0.81
CA ALA A 180 -21.94 -6.16 0.13
C ALA A 180 -23.29 -6.89 0.11
N GLY A 181 -23.88 -7.04 -1.07
CA GLY A 181 -24.97 -7.94 -1.42
C GLY A 181 -26.05 -8.19 -0.35
N GLY A 182 -26.93 -7.19 -0.08
CA GLY A 182 -28.09 -7.36 0.81
C GLY A 182 -27.84 -7.18 2.31
N SER A 183 -26.61 -6.92 2.74
CA SER A 183 -26.31 -6.53 4.11
C SER A 183 -26.58 -5.04 4.35
N ALA A 184 -26.79 -4.65 5.62
CA ALA A 184 -26.89 -3.24 5.98
C ALA A 184 -25.64 -2.48 5.55
N PRO A 185 -25.76 -1.26 4.97
CA PRO A 185 -24.61 -0.50 4.52
C PRO A 185 -23.70 -0.14 5.70
N GLN A 186 -22.40 -0.34 5.50
CA GLN A 186 -21.36 0.10 6.44
C GLN A 186 -20.91 1.51 6.04
N VAL A 187 -21.01 2.44 6.96
CA VAL A 187 -20.61 3.83 6.75
C VAL A 187 -19.28 4.09 7.43
N ALA A 188 -18.35 4.67 6.70
CA ALA A 188 -17.04 5.04 7.22
C ALA A 188 -17.15 6.28 8.12
N GLY A 189 -16.80 6.11 9.37
CA GLY A 189 -16.71 7.19 10.36
C GLY A 189 -15.28 7.69 10.55
N LYS A 190 -15.09 8.48 11.59
CA LYS A 190 -13.82 9.11 11.95
C LYS A 190 -12.71 8.07 12.17
N GLY A 191 -11.52 8.38 11.69
CA GLY A 191 -10.33 7.54 11.83
C GLY A 191 -10.23 6.38 10.84
N SER A 192 -11.21 6.19 9.95
CA SER A 192 -11.11 5.26 8.83
C SER A 192 -10.25 5.82 7.70
N VAL A 193 -9.72 4.96 6.84
CA VAL A 193 -8.97 5.39 5.63
C VAL A 193 -9.84 6.26 4.72
N ALA A 194 -11.09 5.85 4.50
CA ALA A 194 -12.02 6.61 3.68
C ALA A 194 -12.30 8.02 4.25
N ASP A 195 -12.43 8.15 5.57
CA ASP A 195 -12.55 9.45 6.24
C ASP A 195 -11.33 10.34 5.96
N ALA A 196 -10.12 9.79 6.13
CA ALA A 196 -8.88 10.52 5.87
C ALA A 196 -8.78 10.98 4.40
N ILE A 197 -9.08 10.10 3.45
CA ILE A 197 -8.99 10.40 2.01
C ILE A 197 -10.04 11.45 1.61
N MET A 198 -11.29 11.32 2.07
CA MET A 198 -12.34 12.32 1.80
C MET A 198 -11.97 13.68 2.38
N THR A 199 -11.43 13.72 3.60
CA THR A 199 -11.00 14.95 4.25
C THR A 199 -9.86 15.62 3.49
N LEU A 200 -8.85 14.87 3.08
CA LEU A 200 -7.74 15.36 2.23
C LEU A 200 -8.24 15.92 0.89
N ALA A 201 -9.30 15.32 0.33
CA ALA A 201 -9.92 15.80 -0.90
C ALA A 201 -10.79 17.06 -0.72
N GLY A 202 -11.01 17.51 0.53
CA GLY A 202 -11.76 18.72 0.87
C GLY A 202 -13.20 18.48 1.30
N ALA A 203 -13.57 17.25 1.63
CA ALA A 203 -14.88 16.95 2.16
C ALA A 203 -14.94 17.03 3.69
N GLN A 204 -16.15 17.29 4.19
CA GLN A 204 -16.53 17.03 5.56
C GLN A 204 -17.28 15.71 5.62
N ASN A 205 -16.74 14.71 6.31
CA ASN A 205 -17.47 13.47 6.56
C ASN A 205 -18.65 13.73 7.48
N VAL A 206 -19.86 13.47 7.02
CA VAL A 206 -21.08 13.66 7.82
C VAL A 206 -21.30 12.58 8.87
N ALA A 207 -20.59 11.45 8.76
CA ALA A 207 -20.58 10.40 9.76
C ALA A 207 -19.66 10.79 10.93
N THR A 208 -20.22 10.88 12.15
CA THR A 208 -19.50 11.37 13.35
C THR A 208 -18.99 10.26 14.26
N HIS A 209 -19.45 9.01 14.07
CA HIS A 209 -19.00 7.85 14.82
C HIS A 209 -17.55 7.47 14.45
N ALA A 210 -16.91 6.66 15.29
CA ALA A 210 -15.57 6.13 15.01
C ALA A 210 -15.65 4.86 14.13
N GLN A 211 -14.68 4.70 13.23
CA GLN A 211 -14.53 3.55 12.36
C GLN A 211 -15.78 3.23 11.53
N TYR A 212 -16.06 1.99 11.19
CA TYR A 212 -17.22 1.59 10.39
C TYR A 212 -18.40 1.24 11.28
N LYS A 213 -19.61 1.68 10.88
CA LYS A 213 -20.86 1.38 11.55
C LYS A 213 -21.96 1.13 10.54
N SER A 214 -22.83 0.14 10.81
CA SER A 214 -24.04 -0.11 10.03
C SER A 214 -25.03 1.04 10.20
N TYR A 215 -25.61 1.52 9.08
CA TYR A 215 -26.65 2.54 9.09
C TYR A 215 -28.01 1.93 8.73
N SER A 216 -29.04 2.36 9.44
CA SER A 216 -30.43 2.16 9.03
C SER A 216 -30.82 3.18 7.95
N ALA A 217 -31.97 2.96 7.32
CA ALA A 217 -32.52 3.92 6.37
C ALA A 217 -32.71 5.32 6.98
N GLU A 218 -33.23 5.37 8.21
CA GLU A 218 -33.47 6.61 8.94
C GLU A 218 -32.15 7.35 9.24
N SER A 219 -31.11 6.60 9.63
CA SER A 219 -29.78 7.18 9.90
C SER A 219 -29.18 7.77 8.62
N LEU A 220 -29.32 7.08 7.49
CA LEU A 220 -28.82 7.57 6.20
C LEU A 220 -29.59 8.82 5.72
N ILE A 221 -30.90 8.84 5.84
CA ILE A 221 -31.74 10.00 5.51
C ILE A 221 -31.41 11.18 6.41
N ALA A 222 -31.25 10.97 7.71
CA ALA A 222 -30.92 12.02 8.69
C ALA A 222 -29.54 12.63 8.42
N ALA A 223 -28.57 11.82 8.06
CA ALA A 223 -27.22 12.29 7.72
C ALA A 223 -27.20 13.14 6.43
N ASN A 224 -28.06 12.82 5.49
CA ASN A 224 -28.34 13.56 4.25
C ASN A 224 -27.07 14.14 3.57
N PRO A 225 -26.12 13.30 3.13
CA PRO A 225 -24.91 13.78 2.47
C PRO A 225 -25.22 14.46 1.14
N GLU A 226 -24.40 15.43 0.75
CA GLU A 226 -24.44 16.10 -0.56
C GLU A 226 -23.75 15.24 -1.64
N VAL A 227 -22.78 14.43 -1.23
CA VAL A 227 -22.07 13.45 -2.08
C VAL A 227 -21.97 12.12 -1.35
N ILE A 228 -22.27 11.05 -2.04
CA ILE A 228 -22.01 9.69 -1.56
C ILE A 228 -20.86 9.11 -2.37
N VAL A 229 -19.83 8.64 -1.66
CA VAL A 229 -18.69 7.92 -2.23
C VAL A 229 -18.92 6.42 -2.01
N VAL A 230 -18.73 5.64 -3.06
CA VAL A 230 -18.86 4.18 -3.05
C VAL A 230 -17.66 3.55 -3.74
N THR A 231 -17.50 2.23 -3.62
CA THR A 231 -16.47 1.55 -4.40
C THR A 231 -16.96 1.29 -5.84
N SER A 232 -16.03 1.27 -6.80
CA SER A 232 -16.34 0.97 -8.20
C SER A 232 -17.02 -0.38 -8.34
N GLN A 233 -16.66 -1.35 -7.50
CA GLN A 233 -17.25 -2.69 -7.47
C GLN A 233 -18.75 -2.68 -7.07
N MET A 234 -19.18 -1.72 -6.24
CA MET A 234 -20.59 -1.58 -5.87
C MET A 234 -21.46 -1.11 -7.02
N VAL A 235 -20.89 -0.41 -8.00
CA VAL A 235 -21.60 0.12 -9.17
C VAL A 235 -21.27 -0.64 -10.46
N ASP A 236 -20.59 -1.74 -10.37
CA ASP A 236 -20.41 -2.65 -11.49
C ASP A 236 -21.79 -3.18 -11.94
N GLY A 237 -22.17 -2.85 -13.18
CA GLY A 237 -23.53 -3.03 -13.69
C GLY A 237 -24.47 -1.84 -13.53
N GLY A 238 -23.97 -0.69 -13.04
CA GLY A 238 -24.67 0.60 -13.04
C GLY A 238 -25.11 1.11 -11.67
N LEU A 239 -25.25 2.44 -11.58
CA LEU A 239 -25.63 3.15 -10.34
C LEU A 239 -26.99 2.73 -9.80
N ALA A 240 -27.91 2.25 -10.66
CA ALA A 240 -29.26 1.81 -10.26
C ALA A 240 -29.23 0.71 -9.18
N ARG A 241 -28.16 -0.09 -9.13
CA ARG A 241 -27.99 -1.13 -8.09
C ARG A 241 -27.95 -0.56 -6.67
N LEU A 242 -27.50 0.68 -6.50
CA LEU A 242 -27.43 1.33 -5.19
C LEU A 242 -28.81 1.66 -4.64
N SER A 243 -29.87 1.72 -5.47
CA SER A 243 -31.25 1.96 -5.01
C SER A 243 -31.75 0.90 -4.03
N ALA A 244 -31.12 -0.28 -4.01
CA ALA A 244 -31.40 -1.34 -3.04
C ALA A 244 -30.93 -0.99 -1.61
N ILE A 245 -30.03 0.00 -1.45
CA ILE A 245 -29.60 0.49 -0.13
C ILE A 245 -30.75 1.30 0.47
N ALA A 246 -31.30 0.82 1.57
CA ALA A 246 -32.46 1.44 2.21
C ALA A 246 -32.16 2.91 2.60
N GLY A 247 -33.03 3.83 2.15
CA GLY A 247 -32.92 5.25 2.44
C GLY A 247 -32.05 6.06 1.47
N ILE A 248 -31.22 5.45 0.64
CA ILE A 248 -30.28 6.18 -0.24
C ILE A 248 -31.00 7.13 -1.20
N THR A 249 -32.13 6.69 -1.78
CA THR A 249 -32.90 7.47 -2.75
C THR A 249 -33.53 8.76 -2.18
N HIS A 250 -33.57 8.87 -0.85
CA HIS A 250 -34.10 10.06 -0.17
C HIS A 250 -33.02 11.10 0.15
N THR A 251 -31.74 10.77 -0.05
CA THR A 251 -30.62 11.68 0.20
C THR A 251 -30.47 12.76 -0.87
N ALA A 252 -29.90 13.90 -0.52
CA ALA A 252 -29.56 14.96 -1.46
C ALA A 252 -28.59 14.47 -2.53
N ALA A 253 -27.62 13.63 -2.16
CA ALA A 253 -26.65 13.05 -3.06
C ALA A 253 -27.33 12.23 -4.19
N TRP A 254 -28.32 11.40 -3.85
CA TRP A 254 -29.05 10.63 -4.84
C TRP A 254 -29.88 11.52 -5.77
N LYS A 255 -30.66 12.43 -5.19
CA LYS A 255 -31.54 13.33 -5.94
C LYS A 255 -30.78 14.23 -6.92
N ASN A 256 -29.58 14.65 -6.55
CA ASN A 256 -28.70 15.48 -7.36
C ASN A 256 -27.72 14.68 -8.21
N GLN A 257 -27.83 13.35 -8.26
CA GLN A 257 -26.93 12.44 -8.99
C GLN A 257 -25.45 12.61 -8.62
N ARG A 258 -25.15 12.93 -7.36
CA ARG A 258 -23.81 13.11 -6.83
C ARG A 258 -23.31 11.84 -6.13
N ILE A 259 -23.21 10.76 -6.89
CA ILE A 259 -22.63 9.49 -6.46
C ILE A 259 -21.27 9.36 -7.15
N VAL A 260 -20.22 9.19 -6.37
CA VAL A 260 -18.84 9.09 -6.85
C VAL A 260 -18.32 7.69 -6.57
N ALA A 261 -17.82 7.02 -7.60
CA ALA A 261 -17.21 5.71 -7.47
C ALA A 261 -15.68 5.83 -7.46
N VAL A 262 -15.04 5.14 -6.53
CA VAL A 262 -13.59 5.07 -6.37
C VAL A 262 -13.17 3.61 -6.28
N ASP A 263 -12.03 3.26 -6.85
CA ASP A 263 -11.49 1.90 -6.74
C ASP A 263 -11.33 1.49 -5.27
N GLN A 264 -11.78 0.29 -4.95
CA GLN A 264 -11.77 -0.23 -3.58
C GLN A 264 -10.36 -0.25 -2.97
N ALA A 265 -9.34 -0.62 -3.75
CA ALA A 265 -7.97 -0.68 -3.27
C ALA A 265 -7.42 0.71 -2.92
N LEU A 266 -7.93 1.77 -3.57
CA LEU A 266 -7.53 3.15 -3.29
C LEU A 266 -8.20 3.74 -2.05
N ILE A 267 -9.45 3.38 -1.78
CA ILE A 267 -10.25 4.01 -0.70
C ILE A 267 -10.18 3.24 0.63
N LEU A 268 -9.81 1.97 0.61
CA LEU A 268 -9.73 1.14 1.82
C LEU A 268 -8.31 0.95 2.35
N GLY A 269 -7.29 1.39 1.62
CA GLY A 269 -5.89 1.26 2.01
C GLY A 269 -5.13 2.59 1.97
N MET A 270 -4.39 2.89 3.04
CA MET A 270 -3.47 4.05 3.07
C MET A 270 -2.13 3.64 2.45
N GLY A 271 -2.03 3.73 1.14
CA GLY A 271 -0.85 3.37 0.36
C GLY A 271 -0.32 4.53 -0.50
N PRO A 272 0.70 4.29 -1.34
CA PRO A 272 1.37 5.34 -2.11
C PRO A 272 0.46 5.98 -3.16
N ARG A 273 -0.63 5.28 -3.56
CA ARG A 273 -1.65 5.81 -4.47
C ARG A 273 -2.75 6.62 -3.77
N VAL A 274 -2.59 6.93 -2.47
CA VAL A 274 -3.51 7.83 -1.75
C VAL A 274 -3.71 9.15 -2.49
N THR A 275 -2.66 9.65 -3.15
CA THR A 275 -2.73 10.86 -3.97
C THR A 275 -3.67 10.73 -5.15
N ASP A 276 -3.73 9.55 -5.80
CA ASP A 276 -4.64 9.28 -6.91
C ASP A 276 -6.10 9.34 -6.45
N ALA A 277 -6.40 8.72 -5.31
CA ALA A 277 -7.73 8.76 -4.70
C ALA A 277 -8.13 10.19 -4.30
N VAL A 278 -7.23 10.92 -3.64
CA VAL A 278 -7.47 12.30 -3.18
C VAL A 278 -7.69 13.24 -4.36
N GLU A 279 -6.87 13.17 -5.39
CA GLU A 279 -7.00 13.99 -6.61
C GLU A 279 -8.31 13.68 -7.35
N ALA A 280 -8.63 12.40 -7.54
CA ALA A 280 -9.86 11.97 -8.21
C ALA A 280 -11.12 12.44 -7.44
N LEU A 281 -11.16 12.28 -6.12
CA LEU A 281 -12.27 12.74 -5.31
C LEU A 281 -12.38 14.26 -5.29
N HIS A 282 -11.26 14.99 -5.20
CA HIS A 282 -11.26 16.44 -5.24
C HIS A 282 -11.91 16.97 -6.52
N GLN A 283 -11.58 16.39 -7.68
CA GLN A 283 -12.20 16.75 -8.96
C GLN A 283 -13.70 16.47 -8.99
N GLN A 284 -14.14 15.36 -8.39
CA GLN A 284 -15.54 14.98 -8.33
C GLN A 284 -16.35 15.82 -7.33
N PHE A 285 -15.73 16.30 -6.26
CA PHE A 285 -16.38 17.17 -5.27
C PHE A 285 -16.66 18.57 -5.85
N TRP A 286 -15.81 19.07 -6.73
CA TRP A 286 -15.99 20.34 -7.44
C TRP A 286 -15.81 20.14 -8.95
N PRO A 287 -16.82 19.55 -9.63
CA PRO A 287 -16.80 19.45 -11.08
C PRO A 287 -16.78 20.86 -11.70
N HIS A 288 -15.98 21.02 -12.75
CA HIS A 288 -15.85 22.28 -13.49
C HIS A 288 -17.09 22.66 -14.25
#